data_244a32263a07c75ade7d03238d7c5d70
#
_entry.id   244a32263a07c75ade7d03238d7c5d70
#
_cell.length_a   1.000
_cell.length_b   1.000
_cell.length_c   1.000
_cell.angle_alpha   90.00
_cell.angle_beta   90.00
_cell.angle_gamma   90.00
#
_symmetry.space_group_name_H-M   'P 1'
#
loop_
_entity.id
_entity.type
_entity.pdbx_description
1 polymer ?
#
loop_
_entity_poly.entity_id
_entity_poly.type
_entity_poly.pdbx_seq_one_letter_code
_entity_poly.pdbx_strand_id
1 'polypeptide(L)'
;MTETAEMKNHNLFDPRGVVAISSRPLANRKNNLDGLRLGVLDNSKWNANKILRGSAAALSEVIDFAAVNYYVKKHGFSTDAPEELIEQIVQENDIVITAIGDCGSCCSCCIRDAVAIEDRGVPAAPIITTEFVNETKLTRSAIGMPDLRPVVIDHPVSSITDFEVAERVATIKVQAQEVWLGQIADI
;
A
#
# COMPACT_ATOMS: atom_id res chain seq x y z
N MET A 1 32.75 40.66 -37.56
CA MET A 1 32.70 39.20 -37.74
C MET A 1 32.91 38.60 -36.37
N THR A 2 31.84 38.28 -35.72
CA THR A 2 31.86 37.65 -34.38
C THR A 2 31.70 36.14 -34.59
N GLU A 3 32.79 35.45 -34.35
CA GLU A 3 32.91 34.02 -34.42
C GLU A 3 32.11 33.43 -33.23
N THR A 4 30.95 32.83 -33.53
CA THR A 4 30.21 32.06 -32.55
C THR A 4 30.97 30.80 -32.23
N ALA A 5 31.53 30.70 -31.02
CA ALA A 5 32.14 29.51 -30.52
C ALA A 5 31.10 28.39 -30.50
N GLU A 6 31.27 27.42 -31.39
CA GLU A 6 30.54 26.14 -31.31
C GLU A 6 30.90 25.47 -29.97
N MET A 7 29.94 25.43 -29.06
CA MET A 7 30.06 24.61 -27.86
C MET A 7 30.14 23.14 -28.30
N LYS A 8 31.32 22.56 -28.23
CA LYS A 8 31.53 21.13 -28.40
C LYS A 8 30.61 20.42 -27.42
N ASN A 9 29.63 19.68 -27.93
CA ASN A 9 28.79 18.77 -27.19
C ASN A 9 29.74 17.79 -26.45
N HIS A 10 30.00 18.07 -25.17
CA HIS A 10 30.54 17.05 -24.30
C HIS A 10 29.43 16.01 -24.15
N ASN A 11 29.76 14.73 -24.30
CA ASN A 11 28.87 13.60 -24.08
C ASN A 11 28.40 13.60 -22.62
N LEU A 12 27.45 14.49 -22.29
CA LEU A 12 26.75 14.47 -21.04
C LEU A 12 25.61 13.47 -21.20
N PHE A 13 25.78 12.33 -20.57
CA PHE A 13 24.69 11.35 -20.48
C PHE A 13 23.68 11.85 -19.49
N ASP A 14 22.41 11.92 -19.87
CA ASP A 14 21.31 12.15 -18.93
C ASP A 14 21.20 10.90 -18.03
N PRO A 15 21.45 11.02 -16.72
CA PRO A 15 21.36 9.87 -15.82
C PRO A 15 19.94 9.41 -15.56
N ARG A 16 18.94 10.18 -16.00
CA ARG A 16 17.53 9.82 -15.89
C ARG A 16 17.21 8.77 -16.95
N GLY A 17 17.11 7.52 -16.52
CA GLY A 17 16.63 6.45 -17.40
C GLY A 17 15.19 6.71 -17.85
N VAL A 18 14.91 6.56 -19.13
CA VAL A 18 13.51 6.46 -19.61
C VAL A 18 13.08 5.02 -19.42
N VAL A 19 12.39 4.73 -18.34
CA VAL A 19 11.76 3.42 -18.14
C VAL A 19 10.39 3.46 -18.80
N ALA A 20 10.18 2.65 -19.83
CA ALA A 20 8.84 2.43 -20.36
C ALA A 20 8.03 1.62 -19.32
N ILE A 21 7.14 2.29 -18.61
CA ILE A 21 6.30 1.68 -17.61
C ILE A 21 5.04 1.15 -18.30
N SER A 22 4.84 -0.17 -18.27
CA SER A 22 3.58 -0.77 -18.69
C SER A 22 2.53 -0.59 -17.61
N SER A 23 1.36 -0.09 -17.98
CA SER A 23 0.22 0.01 -17.04
C SER A 23 -0.26 -1.38 -16.62
N ARG A 24 -0.52 -1.55 -15.35
CA ARG A 24 -1.06 -2.77 -14.72
C ARG A 24 -2.47 -2.50 -14.23
N PRO A 25 -3.44 -3.34 -14.57
CA PRO A 25 -4.80 -3.18 -14.06
C PRO A 25 -4.85 -3.55 -12.59
N LEU A 26 -5.80 -2.97 -11.87
CA LEU A 26 -6.16 -3.40 -10.53
C LEU A 26 -6.86 -4.76 -10.56
N ALA A 27 -6.74 -5.53 -9.49
CA ALA A 27 -7.58 -6.71 -9.25
C ALA A 27 -9.08 -6.34 -9.29
N ASN A 28 -9.93 -7.28 -9.64
CA ASN A 28 -11.37 -7.07 -9.67
C ASN A 28 -11.89 -6.71 -8.27
N ARG A 29 -12.51 -5.55 -8.12
CA ARG A 29 -13.12 -5.13 -6.86
C ARG A 29 -14.29 -6.05 -6.47
N LYS A 30 -14.56 -6.12 -5.18
CA LYS A 30 -15.60 -6.99 -4.65
C LYS A 30 -16.96 -6.29 -4.69
N ASN A 31 -18.04 -7.05 -4.88
CA ASN A 31 -19.40 -6.52 -4.80
C ASN A 31 -19.97 -6.59 -3.38
N ASN A 32 -19.44 -7.47 -2.56
CA ASN A 32 -19.77 -7.68 -1.16
C ASN A 32 -18.51 -8.14 -0.41
N LEU A 33 -18.43 -7.85 0.88
CA LEU A 33 -17.29 -8.23 1.73
C LEU A 33 -17.62 -9.40 2.67
N ASP A 34 -18.91 -9.72 2.91
CA ASP A 34 -19.31 -10.84 3.76
C ASP A 34 -18.89 -12.18 3.13
N GLY A 35 -18.44 -13.09 3.98
CA GLY A 35 -17.98 -14.41 3.58
C GLY A 35 -16.58 -14.44 2.98
N LEU A 36 -15.91 -13.29 2.82
CA LEU A 36 -14.54 -13.23 2.31
C LEU A 36 -13.50 -13.53 3.40
N ARG A 37 -12.32 -14.00 2.98
CA ARG A 37 -11.15 -14.18 3.82
C ARG A 37 -10.30 -12.91 3.76
N LEU A 38 -10.03 -12.31 4.93
CA LEU A 38 -9.20 -11.12 5.08
C LEU A 38 -7.76 -11.50 5.40
N GLY A 39 -6.81 -11.11 4.56
CA GLY A 39 -5.38 -11.15 4.84
C GLY A 39 -4.92 -9.84 5.50
N VAL A 40 -4.15 -9.97 6.57
CA VAL A 40 -3.59 -8.83 7.33
C VAL A 40 -2.08 -8.94 7.30
N LEU A 41 -1.40 -8.09 6.51
CA LEU A 41 0.06 -8.11 6.36
C LEU A 41 0.71 -7.00 7.20
N ASP A 42 1.42 -7.39 8.23
CA ASP A 42 2.19 -6.52 9.12
C ASP A 42 3.64 -6.40 8.63
N ASN A 43 4.09 -5.20 8.32
CA ASN A 43 5.48 -4.92 7.94
C ASN A 43 6.43 -4.73 9.14
N SER A 44 5.98 -5.01 10.36
CA SER A 44 6.75 -4.89 11.60
C SER A 44 7.18 -3.46 11.97
N LYS A 45 6.52 -2.43 11.43
CA LYS A 45 6.71 -1.04 11.85
C LYS A 45 6.08 -0.81 13.22
N TRP A 46 6.61 0.16 13.97
CA TRP A 46 6.06 0.56 15.27
C TRP A 46 4.55 0.85 15.19
N ASN A 47 3.78 0.30 16.10
CA ASN A 47 2.32 0.36 16.16
C ASN A 47 1.56 -0.27 14.97
N ALA A 48 2.21 -0.74 13.90
CA ALA A 48 1.54 -1.40 12.77
C ALA A 48 0.68 -2.57 13.25
N ASN A 49 1.22 -3.42 14.13
CA ASN A 49 0.48 -4.54 14.70
C ASN A 49 -0.79 -4.10 15.45
N LYS A 50 -0.70 -3.05 16.30
CA LYS A 50 -1.85 -2.53 17.05
C LYS A 50 -2.93 -1.99 16.11
N ILE A 51 -2.52 -1.19 15.12
CA ILE A 51 -3.41 -0.59 14.13
C ILE A 51 -4.09 -1.69 13.31
N LEU A 52 -3.33 -2.64 12.78
CA LEU A 52 -3.86 -3.73 11.95
C LEU A 52 -4.83 -4.64 12.72
N ARG A 53 -4.48 -5.04 13.94
CA ARG A 53 -5.36 -5.87 14.77
C ARG A 53 -6.63 -5.11 15.18
N GLY A 54 -6.50 -3.83 15.57
CA GLY A 54 -7.64 -2.97 15.84
C GLY A 54 -8.54 -2.81 14.62
N SER A 55 -7.95 -2.59 13.43
CA SER A 55 -8.70 -2.46 12.18
C SER A 55 -9.42 -3.75 11.79
N ALA A 56 -8.76 -4.90 11.89
CA ALA A 56 -9.39 -6.20 11.62
C ALA A 56 -10.56 -6.47 12.59
N ALA A 57 -10.39 -6.16 13.88
CA ALA A 57 -11.46 -6.29 14.86
C ALA A 57 -12.65 -5.36 14.53
N ALA A 58 -12.38 -4.07 14.27
CA ALA A 58 -13.41 -3.09 13.95
C ALA A 58 -14.14 -3.40 12.63
N LEU A 59 -13.44 -3.95 11.64
CA LEU A 59 -14.04 -4.43 10.38
C LEU A 59 -14.92 -5.65 10.63
N SER A 60 -14.50 -6.59 11.48
CA SER A 60 -15.28 -7.79 11.82
C SER A 60 -16.54 -7.50 12.64
N GLU A 61 -16.69 -6.30 13.18
CA GLU A 61 -17.96 -5.85 13.80
C GLU A 61 -19.09 -5.60 12.77
N VAL A 62 -18.72 -5.33 11.52
CA VAL A 62 -19.65 -4.90 10.45
C VAL A 62 -19.60 -5.76 9.20
N ILE A 63 -18.63 -6.66 9.10
CA ILE A 63 -18.43 -7.59 7.98
C ILE A 63 -18.28 -9.00 8.57
N ASP A 64 -19.04 -9.94 8.08
CA ASP A 64 -18.93 -11.36 8.48
C ASP A 64 -17.86 -12.05 7.64
N PHE A 65 -16.59 -11.91 8.06
CA PHE A 65 -15.47 -12.57 7.39
C PHE A 65 -15.47 -14.07 7.63
N ALA A 66 -15.25 -14.87 6.58
CA ALA A 66 -15.04 -16.30 6.71
C ALA A 66 -13.77 -16.65 7.49
N ALA A 67 -12.73 -15.81 7.37
CA ALA A 67 -11.49 -15.93 8.12
C ALA A 67 -10.75 -14.59 8.16
N VAL A 68 -9.91 -14.40 9.20
CA VAL A 68 -8.92 -13.29 9.30
C VAL A 68 -7.55 -13.91 9.55
N ASN A 69 -6.68 -13.82 8.55
CA ASN A 69 -5.35 -14.42 8.54
C ASN A 69 -4.26 -13.37 8.72
N TYR A 70 -3.32 -13.58 9.65
CA TYR A 70 -2.28 -12.62 9.99
C TYR A 70 -0.91 -13.08 9.48
N TYR A 71 -0.22 -12.19 8.81
CA TYR A 71 1.14 -12.40 8.27
C TYR A 71 2.07 -11.29 8.75
N VAL A 72 3.34 -11.64 8.97
CA VAL A 72 4.36 -10.68 9.43
C VAL A 72 5.60 -10.79 8.54
N LYS A 73 6.07 -9.65 8.07
CA LYS A 73 7.34 -9.55 7.33
C LYS A 73 8.52 -9.69 8.29
N LYS A 74 9.21 -10.83 8.22
CA LYS A 74 10.36 -11.12 9.10
C LYS A 74 11.59 -10.23 8.83
N HIS A 75 11.71 -9.69 7.62
CA HIS A 75 12.86 -8.88 7.19
C HIS A 75 12.66 -7.37 7.39
N GLY A 76 11.60 -6.98 8.10
CA GLY A 76 11.33 -5.60 8.49
C GLY A 76 10.60 -4.76 7.42
N PHE A 77 10.34 -3.50 7.79
CA PHE A 77 9.46 -2.58 7.05
C PHE A 77 10.11 -1.93 5.81
N SER A 78 11.44 -2.02 5.67
CA SER A 78 12.19 -1.35 4.58
C SER A 78 12.59 -2.30 3.46
N THR A 79 12.04 -3.51 3.42
CA THR A 79 12.25 -4.50 2.37
C THR A 79 10.90 -4.95 1.83
N ASP A 80 10.86 -5.38 0.57
CA ASP A 80 9.65 -5.98 -0.01
C ASP A 80 9.36 -7.33 0.66
N ALA A 81 8.10 -7.75 0.66
CA ALA A 81 7.73 -9.08 1.14
C ALA A 81 8.33 -10.15 0.23
N PRO A 82 8.85 -11.27 0.78
CA PRO A 82 9.29 -12.39 -0.03
C PRO A 82 8.19 -12.93 -0.94
N GLU A 83 8.57 -13.39 -2.12
CA GLU A 83 7.64 -13.95 -3.13
C GLU A 83 6.75 -15.06 -2.52
N GLU A 84 7.33 -15.96 -1.74
CA GLU A 84 6.61 -17.07 -1.11
C GLU A 84 5.55 -16.58 -0.12
N LEU A 85 5.80 -15.44 0.56
CA LEU A 85 4.82 -14.84 1.46
C LEU A 85 3.67 -14.22 0.69
N ILE A 86 3.95 -13.52 -0.42
CA ILE A 86 2.91 -12.97 -1.30
C ILE A 86 2.06 -14.09 -1.89
N GLU A 87 2.68 -15.17 -2.39
CA GLU A 87 1.96 -16.35 -2.90
C GLU A 87 1.05 -16.98 -1.84
N GLN A 88 1.55 -17.15 -0.62
CA GLN A 88 0.75 -17.65 0.49
C GLN A 88 -0.47 -16.75 0.76
N ILE A 89 -0.22 -15.44 0.85
CA ILE A 89 -1.29 -14.45 1.14
C ILE A 89 -2.39 -14.53 0.09
N VAL A 90 -2.06 -14.55 -1.19
CA VAL A 90 -3.07 -14.53 -2.26
C VAL A 90 -3.83 -15.85 -2.40
N GLN A 91 -3.22 -16.98 -2.03
CA GLN A 91 -3.90 -18.30 -2.00
C GLN A 91 -4.88 -18.43 -0.83
N GLU A 92 -4.56 -17.81 0.29
CA GLU A 92 -5.32 -17.96 1.52
C GLU A 92 -6.39 -16.88 1.72
N ASN A 93 -6.38 -15.78 0.93
CA ASN A 93 -7.25 -14.62 1.15
C ASN A 93 -7.91 -14.11 -0.12
N ASP A 94 -9.02 -13.40 0.05
CA ASP A 94 -9.84 -12.82 -1.02
C ASP A 94 -9.68 -11.30 -1.10
N ILE A 95 -9.26 -10.65 0.00
CA ILE A 95 -8.90 -9.24 0.14
C ILE A 95 -7.75 -9.12 1.15
N VAL A 96 -6.97 -8.05 1.05
CA VAL A 96 -5.81 -7.83 1.94
C VAL A 96 -5.76 -6.40 2.44
N ILE A 97 -5.34 -6.23 3.70
CA ILE A 97 -4.91 -4.97 4.29
C ILE A 97 -3.44 -5.08 4.65
N THR A 98 -2.62 -4.08 4.31
CA THR A 98 -1.19 -4.06 4.65
C THR A 98 -0.78 -2.73 5.27
N ALA A 99 0.13 -2.75 6.23
CA ALA A 99 0.61 -1.56 6.92
C ALA A 99 2.09 -1.67 7.30
N ILE A 100 2.76 -0.56 7.40
CA ILE A 100 2.31 0.83 7.33
C ILE A 100 3.38 1.68 6.66
N GLY A 101 2.95 2.59 5.79
CA GLY A 101 3.81 3.58 5.15
C GLY A 101 3.92 4.87 5.98
N ASP A 102 4.86 4.90 6.93
CA ASP A 102 5.12 6.01 7.87
C ASP A 102 6.55 6.58 7.74
N CYS A 103 7.25 6.19 6.69
CA CYS A 103 8.56 6.71 6.27
C CYS A 103 8.75 6.42 4.78
N GLY A 104 9.72 7.05 4.11
CA GLY A 104 9.93 6.90 2.67
C GLY A 104 10.12 5.45 2.24
N SER A 105 11.04 4.71 2.87
CA SER A 105 11.30 3.31 2.51
C SER A 105 10.14 2.38 2.86
N CYS A 106 9.51 2.55 4.04
CA CYS A 106 8.40 1.70 4.42
C CYS A 106 7.14 1.96 3.59
N CYS A 107 6.92 3.23 3.16
CA CYS A 107 5.86 3.57 2.22
C CYS A 107 6.06 2.89 0.88
N SER A 108 7.23 3.06 0.27
CA SER A 108 7.57 2.42 -1.02
C SER A 108 7.42 0.90 -0.98
N CYS A 109 7.89 0.24 0.10
CA CYS A 109 7.76 -1.22 0.25
C CYS A 109 6.30 -1.64 0.46
N CYS A 110 5.54 -0.90 1.29
CA CYS A 110 4.11 -1.18 1.52
C CYS A 110 3.31 -1.11 0.21
N ILE A 111 3.58 -0.11 -0.63
CA ILE A 111 2.94 0.03 -1.94
C ILE A 111 3.39 -1.09 -2.90
N ARG A 112 4.67 -1.48 -2.92
CA ARG A 112 5.13 -2.59 -3.77
C ARG A 112 4.53 -3.93 -3.35
N ASP A 113 4.41 -4.19 -2.05
CA ASP A 113 3.74 -5.38 -1.53
C ASP A 113 2.27 -5.41 -1.97
N ALA A 114 1.56 -4.27 -1.87
CA ALA A 114 0.18 -4.16 -2.32
C ALA A 114 0.04 -4.38 -3.84
N VAL A 115 0.94 -3.82 -4.66
CA VAL A 115 0.96 -4.07 -6.11
C VAL A 115 1.22 -5.54 -6.42
N ALA A 116 2.13 -6.20 -5.72
CA ALA A 116 2.41 -7.63 -5.92
C ALA A 116 1.19 -8.52 -5.61
N ILE A 117 0.36 -8.11 -4.64
CA ILE A 117 -0.91 -8.78 -4.29
C ILE A 117 -1.98 -8.49 -5.35
N GLU A 118 -2.13 -7.23 -5.77
CA GLU A 118 -3.07 -6.81 -6.81
C GLU A 118 -2.80 -7.49 -8.16
N ASP A 119 -1.54 -7.59 -8.57
CA ASP A 119 -1.12 -8.28 -9.82
C ASP A 119 -1.55 -9.75 -9.84
N ARG A 120 -1.77 -10.35 -8.65
CA ARG A 120 -2.24 -11.73 -8.50
C ARG A 120 -3.77 -11.84 -8.33
N GLY A 121 -4.48 -10.75 -8.54
CA GLY A 121 -5.94 -10.71 -8.57
C GLY A 121 -6.63 -10.57 -7.22
N VAL A 122 -5.91 -10.20 -6.16
CA VAL A 122 -6.47 -9.98 -4.82
C VAL A 122 -6.45 -8.48 -4.51
N PRO A 123 -7.60 -7.82 -4.24
CA PRO A 123 -7.66 -6.42 -3.87
C PRO A 123 -6.89 -6.13 -2.58
N ALA A 124 -6.00 -5.14 -2.64
CA ALA A 124 -5.17 -4.74 -1.52
C ALA A 124 -5.43 -3.29 -1.08
N ALA A 125 -5.53 -3.07 0.23
CA ALA A 125 -5.68 -1.78 0.87
C ALA A 125 -4.41 -1.43 1.67
N PRO A 126 -3.39 -0.80 1.04
CA PRO A 126 -2.18 -0.38 1.73
C PRO A 126 -2.47 0.86 2.59
N ILE A 127 -2.07 0.81 3.87
CA ILE A 127 -2.20 1.92 4.81
C ILE A 127 -0.93 2.76 4.79
N ILE A 128 -1.11 4.06 4.55
CA ILE A 128 -0.04 5.07 4.61
C ILE A 128 -0.46 6.24 5.49
N THR A 129 0.48 7.08 5.88
CA THR A 129 0.16 8.32 6.57
C THR A 129 0.14 9.54 5.65
N THR A 130 -0.53 10.62 6.05
CA THR A 130 -0.74 11.86 5.29
C THR A 130 0.54 12.43 4.69
N GLU A 131 1.66 12.35 5.41
CA GLU A 131 2.95 12.89 4.96
C GLU A 131 3.56 12.10 3.77
N PHE A 132 3.08 10.88 3.50
CA PHE A 132 3.59 10.00 2.45
C PHE A 132 2.65 9.82 1.26
N VAL A 133 1.62 10.65 1.13
CA VAL A 133 0.70 10.63 -0.03
C VAL A 133 1.44 10.89 -1.34
N ASN A 134 2.37 11.88 -1.37
CA ASN A 134 3.15 12.16 -2.58
C ASN A 134 4.11 11.02 -2.93
N GLU A 135 4.79 10.44 -1.94
CA GLU A 135 5.66 9.26 -2.13
C GLU A 135 4.85 8.08 -2.70
N THR A 136 3.66 7.86 -2.19
CA THR A 136 2.73 6.84 -2.71
C THR A 136 2.37 7.08 -4.17
N LYS A 137 2.05 8.33 -4.55
CA LYS A 137 1.75 8.69 -5.95
C LYS A 137 2.93 8.39 -6.88
N LEU A 138 4.14 8.77 -6.45
CA LEU A 138 5.35 8.53 -7.24
C LEU A 138 5.64 7.04 -7.35
N THR A 139 5.58 6.30 -6.25
CA THR A 139 5.87 4.86 -6.23
C THR A 139 4.89 4.07 -7.09
N ARG A 140 3.56 4.24 -6.90
CA ARG A 140 2.55 3.50 -7.67
C ARG A 140 2.62 3.81 -9.17
N SER A 141 2.94 5.07 -9.54
CA SER A 141 3.13 5.46 -10.93
C SER A 141 4.40 4.83 -11.52
N ALA A 142 5.51 4.83 -10.77
CA ALA A 142 6.78 4.26 -11.21
C ALA A 142 6.74 2.74 -11.43
N ILE A 143 5.84 2.04 -10.74
CA ILE A 143 5.67 0.58 -10.90
C ILE A 143 4.48 0.19 -11.79
N GLY A 144 3.81 1.18 -12.41
CA GLY A 144 2.79 0.96 -13.43
C GLY A 144 1.37 0.71 -12.91
N MET A 145 1.08 0.99 -11.63
CA MET A 145 -0.27 0.85 -11.08
C MET A 145 -0.75 2.18 -10.45
N PRO A 146 -0.89 3.25 -11.25
CA PRO A 146 -1.25 4.58 -10.75
C PRO A 146 -2.62 4.63 -10.07
N ASP A 147 -3.50 3.68 -10.38
CA ASP A 147 -4.86 3.60 -9.84
C ASP A 147 -4.95 2.88 -8.49
N LEU A 148 -3.85 2.30 -7.98
CA LEU A 148 -3.84 1.68 -6.66
C LEU A 148 -4.16 2.74 -5.59
N ARG A 149 -5.22 2.51 -4.81
CA ARG A 149 -5.69 3.46 -3.79
C ARG A 149 -5.18 3.06 -2.41
N PRO A 150 -4.44 3.94 -1.72
CA PRO A 150 -4.09 3.71 -0.33
C PRO A 150 -5.24 4.11 0.61
N VAL A 151 -5.23 3.52 1.78
CA VAL A 151 -5.91 4.03 2.98
C VAL A 151 -4.99 5.08 3.61
N VAL A 152 -5.48 6.29 3.83
CA VAL A 152 -4.68 7.41 4.37
C VAL A 152 -5.13 7.73 5.79
N ILE A 153 -4.19 7.68 6.73
CA ILE A 153 -4.40 8.04 8.13
C ILE A 153 -3.46 9.18 8.56
N ASP A 154 -3.77 9.83 9.66
CA ASP A 154 -2.93 10.93 10.15
C ASP A 154 -1.54 10.45 10.56
N HIS A 155 -0.54 11.29 10.26
CA HIS A 155 0.83 11.15 10.73
C HIS A 155 0.99 11.79 12.13
N PRO A 156 1.91 11.29 12.99
CA PRO A 156 2.68 10.06 12.90
C PRO A 156 1.91 8.83 13.41
N VAL A 157 2.54 7.63 13.32
CA VAL A 157 2.00 6.42 13.97
C VAL A 157 2.94 5.82 15.01
N SER A 158 4.23 6.15 14.97
CA SER A 158 5.23 5.51 15.84
C SER A 158 5.18 5.96 17.30
N SER A 159 4.67 7.15 17.61
CA SER A 159 4.67 7.76 18.95
C SER A 159 3.29 8.27 19.36
N ILE A 160 2.25 7.48 19.13
CA ILE A 160 0.87 7.83 19.44
C ILE A 160 0.30 7.03 20.61
N THR A 161 -0.70 7.58 21.24
CA THR A 161 -1.46 6.97 22.34
C THR A 161 -2.43 5.92 21.82
N ASP A 162 -2.94 5.07 22.72
CA ASP A 162 -3.98 4.10 22.36
C ASP A 162 -5.28 4.78 21.89
N PHE A 163 -5.58 5.99 22.37
CA PHE A 163 -6.71 6.78 21.89
C PHE A 163 -6.51 7.19 20.41
N GLU A 164 -5.34 7.72 20.07
CA GLU A 164 -5.01 8.07 18.68
C GLU A 164 -4.96 6.83 17.77
N VAL A 165 -4.53 5.67 18.26
CA VAL A 165 -4.64 4.40 17.52
C VAL A 165 -6.10 4.11 17.19
N ALA A 166 -7.03 4.29 18.15
CA ALA A 166 -8.46 4.06 17.92
C ALA A 166 -9.06 5.00 16.85
N GLU A 167 -8.63 6.27 16.81
CA GLU A 167 -9.01 7.23 15.77
C GLU A 167 -8.53 6.78 14.38
N ARG A 168 -7.27 6.31 14.26
CA ARG A 168 -6.73 5.75 12.99
C ARG A 168 -7.51 4.52 12.55
N VAL A 169 -7.84 3.63 13.50
CA VAL A 169 -8.65 2.43 13.24
C VAL A 169 -10.03 2.80 12.70
N ALA A 170 -10.70 3.81 13.27
CA ALA A 170 -12.00 4.28 12.78
C ALA A 170 -11.93 4.77 11.32
N THR A 171 -10.88 5.52 10.98
CA THR A 171 -10.61 5.98 9.61
C THR A 171 -10.36 4.80 8.65
N ILE A 172 -9.53 3.85 9.07
CA ILE A 172 -9.20 2.65 8.28
C ILE A 172 -10.46 1.81 8.02
N LYS A 173 -11.31 1.62 9.03
CA LYS A 173 -12.57 0.85 8.91
C LYS A 173 -13.43 1.31 7.74
N VAL A 174 -13.51 2.62 7.50
CA VAL A 174 -14.28 3.19 6.39
C VAL A 174 -13.53 3.04 5.06
N GLN A 175 -12.30 3.57 4.98
CA GLN A 175 -11.56 3.65 3.72
C GLN A 175 -11.18 2.27 3.16
N ALA A 176 -10.87 1.28 4.00
CA ALA A 176 -10.52 -0.06 3.52
C ALA A 176 -11.70 -0.73 2.78
N GLN A 177 -12.92 -0.58 3.28
CA GLN A 177 -14.12 -1.07 2.61
C GLN A 177 -14.29 -0.40 1.25
N GLU A 178 -14.15 0.94 1.18
CA GLU A 178 -14.23 1.70 -0.07
C GLU A 178 -13.19 1.22 -1.09
N VAL A 179 -11.93 0.97 -0.65
CA VAL A 179 -10.87 0.44 -1.53
C VAL A 179 -11.28 -0.91 -2.11
N TRP A 180 -11.71 -1.86 -1.28
CA TRP A 180 -12.05 -3.21 -1.75
C TRP A 180 -13.30 -3.26 -2.61
N LEU A 181 -14.27 -2.36 -2.38
CA LEU A 181 -15.51 -2.23 -3.16
C LEU A 181 -15.36 -1.32 -4.40
N GLY A 182 -14.24 -0.61 -4.55
CA GLY A 182 -14.04 0.31 -5.67
C GLY A 182 -14.92 1.56 -5.62
N GLN A 183 -15.30 2.00 -4.43
CA GLN A 183 -16.26 3.10 -4.21
C GLN A 183 -15.61 4.47 -3.97
N ILE A 184 -14.28 4.56 -4.03
CA ILE A 184 -13.56 5.79 -3.70
C ILE A 184 -13.62 6.79 -4.84
N ALA A 185 -14.09 8.01 -4.54
CA ALA A 185 -13.89 9.19 -5.36
C ALA A 185 -12.38 9.54 -5.45
N ASP A 186 -11.97 10.15 -6.55
CA ASP A 186 -10.56 10.57 -6.76
C ASP A 186 -10.07 11.46 -5.61
N ILE A 187 -8.89 11.10 -5.02
CA ILE A 187 -8.13 11.91 -4.05
C ILE A 187 -7.14 12.78 -4.80
#